data_509898ded2e84ffbc25acbe6b4f98ab8
#
_entry.id   509898ded2e84ffbc25acbe6b4f98ab8
#
_cell.length_a   1.000
_cell.length_b   1.000
_cell.length_c   1.000
_cell.angle_alpha   90.00
_cell.angle_beta   90.00
_cell.angle_gamma   90.00
#
_symmetry.space_group_name_H-M   'P 1'
#
loop_
_entity.id
_entity.type
_entity.pdbx_description
1 polymer ?
#
loop_
_entity_poly.entity_id
_entity_poly.type
_entity_poly.pdbx_seq_one_letter_code
_entity_poly.pdbx_strand_id
1 'polypeptide(L)'
;MVKSLLLDGFEDGAYLELNPKKGAIMITDKNSLADVEFRITWKSDTATHVDAYAAQRVNFWRDCFPKDIYDKLLHKSVGEQVNHAIQAGEIVPAFKPSNEHTIQFSQFDRKMDPTRIIEPRAGRFYPKGMLTGMANVFRVNVEPFRCVDVSDATLRVSFNHPLAAFPVDLGATILNISDKPVDRGGTCYDWLEVAATGPGMQIRVNGKPTDFFSDNPFDRDDNQPDPRFYEAPRFVNHLDERAISVITGLYAEQLKPGMRVLDLMSSWTSHLPDISFSEVVGLGMNTEELQANNRLSRFMVQDLNQTSILPFETASLDAVICTASVEYLIKPFEVFAEISRILKPGGRVIMTFSNRWFPPKAIRIWKELHEFERMGLVLEYLLQSGAFENLHTFSMRGLPRPETDKYYGQQLYSDPVYAVWGEKKN
;
A
#
# COMPACT_ATOMS: atom_id res chain seq x y z
N MET A 1 -26.63 -7.23 -2.77
CA MET A 1 -26.86 -5.93 -2.08
C MET A 1 -25.70 -5.77 -1.08
N VAL A 2 -24.50 -5.43 -1.59
CA VAL A 2 -23.32 -5.12 -0.77
C VAL A 2 -23.40 -3.63 -0.53
N LYS A 3 -23.98 -3.24 0.60
CA LYS A 3 -23.90 -1.86 1.09
C LYS A 3 -22.43 -1.53 1.36
N SER A 4 -21.98 -0.45 0.79
CA SER A 4 -20.75 0.26 1.02
C SER A 4 -20.43 0.31 2.53
N LEU A 5 -19.63 -0.63 3.02
CA LEU A 5 -19.15 -0.65 4.42
C LEU A 5 -17.91 0.24 4.61
N LEU A 6 -17.48 0.94 3.55
CA LEU A 6 -16.29 1.81 3.57
C LEU A 6 -16.63 3.31 3.59
N LEU A 7 -17.90 3.69 3.68
CA LEU A 7 -18.31 5.10 3.56
C LEU A 7 -18.99 5.72 4.80
N ASP A 8 -19.44 4.91 5.75
CA ASP A 8 -20.16 5.44 6.93
C ASP A 8 -19.22 5.92 8.06
N GLY A 9 -17.90 5.82 7.91
CA GLY A 9 -16.90 6.27 8.91
C GLY A 9 -16.11 7.52 8.53
N PHE A 10 -16.20 7.98 7.29
CA PHE A 10 -15.48 9.17 6.79
C PHE A 10 -16.39 10.40 6.66
N GLU A 11 -17.38 10.57 7.54
CA GLU A 11 -18.27 11.74 7.51
C GLU A 11 -17.57 13.08 7.77
N ASP A 12 -16.38 13.07 8.36
CA ASP A 12 -15.52 14.24 8.47
C ASP A 12 -14.22 13.96 7.70
N GLY A 13 -14.08 14.54 6.52
CA GLY A 13 -12.90 14.43 5.64
C GLY A 13 -11.57 14.82 6.30
N ALA A 14 -11.16 14.06 7.31
CA ALA A 14 -10.00 14.29 8.16
C ALA A 14 -8.64 14.21 7.42
N TYR A 15 -8.64 13.83 6.13
CA TYR A 15 -7.42 13.80 5.33
C TYR A 15 -7.03 15.16 4.77
N LEU A 16 -8.00 16.05 4.60
CA LEU A 16 -7.79 17.40 4.11
C LEU A 16 -8.60 18.34 5.00
N GLU A 17 -7.97 19.30 5.61
CA GLU A 17 -8.70 20.50 6.04
C GLU A 17 -9.36 21.07 4.79
N LEU A 18 -10.64 20.75 4.60
CA LEU A 18 -11.49 21.37 3.62
C LEU A 18 -11.61 22.83 4.05
N ASN A 19 -10.82 23.72 3.47
CA ASN A 19 -10.87 25.14 3.70
C ASN A 19 -11.89 25.75 2.70
N PRO A 20 -13.21 25.71 2.96
CA PRO A 20 -14.13 26.43 2.12
C PRO A 20 -13.87 27.93 2.37
N LYS A 21 -13.29 28.63 1.40
CA LYS A 21 -13.38 30.10 1.41
C LYS A 21 -14.84 30.45 1.62
N LYS A 22 -15.16 31.24 2.66
CA LYS A 22 -16.51 31.77 2.90
C LYS A 22 -16.97 32.51 1.64
N GLY A 23 -17.80 31.88 0.83
CA GLY A 23 -18.29 32.34 -0.45
C GLY A 23 -19.28 31.32 -1.04
N ALA A 24 -19.84 31.58 -2.18
CA ALA A 24 -20.80 30.70 -2.87
C ALA A 24 -20.27 29.25 -2.96
N ILE A 25 -21.15 28.26 -2.82
CA ILE A 25 -20.81 26.85 -3.01
C ILE A 25 -20.23 26.70 -4.41
N MET A 26 -18.94 26.34 -4.46
CA MET A 26 -18.28 26.06 -5.76
C MET A 26 -18.69 24.67 -6.22
N ILE A 27 -19.10 24.57 -7.46
CA ILE A 27 -19.42 23.32 -8.14
C ILE A 27 -18.51 23.17 -9.35
N THR A 28 -18.18 21.93 -9.69
CA THR A 28 -17.37 21.61 -10.86
C THR A 28 -18.11 21.91 -12.17
N ASP A 29 -17.39 22.45 -13.14
CA ASP A 29 -17.81 22.60 -14.53
C ASP A 29 -16.66 22.19 -15.48
N LYS A 30 -16.91 22.28 -16.78
CA LYS A 30 -15.89 21.97 -17.83
C LYS A 30 -14.64 22.84 -17.79
N ASN A 31 -14.61 23.92 -17.02
CA ASN A 31 -13.46 24.81 -16.88
C ASN A 31 -12.83 24.71 -15.48
N SER A 32 -13.32 23.82 -14.61
CA SER A 32 -12.82 23.72 -13.25
C SER A 32 -11.42 23.14 -13.16
N LEU A 33 -10.68 23.55 -12.12
CA LEU A 33 -9.56 22.82 -11.55
C LEU A 33 -10.05 22.22 -10.22
N ALA A 34 -9.85 20.93 -10.02
CA ALA A 34 -10.22 20.27 -8.77
C ALA A 34 -9.17 19.28 -8.32
N ASP A 35 -9.05 19.07 -7.01
CA ASP A 35 -8.35 17.92 -6.49
C ASP A 35 -9.36 16.78 -6.36
N VAL A 36 -9.04 15.62 -6.90
CA VAL A 36 -9.94 14.47 -7.00
C VAL A 36 -9.25 13.21 -6.48
N GLU A 37 -9.87 12.53 -5.51
CA GLU A 37 -9.45 11.19 -5.16
C GLU A 37 -10.10 10.19 -6.12
N PHE A 38 -9.29 9.45 -6.86
CA PHE A 38 -9.70 8.28 -7.62
C PHE A 38 -9.45 7.03 -6.79
N ARG A 39 -10.47 6.16 -6.65
CA ARG A 39 -10.44 4.95 -5.84
C ARG A 39 -10.84 3.76 -6.68
N ILE A 40 -9.91 2.84 -6.90
CA ILE A 40 -10.10 1.61 -7.67
C ILE A 40 -10.34 0.48 -6.67
N THR A 41 -11.56 -0.09 -6.66
CA THR A 41 -11.90 -1.26 -5.84
C THR A 41 -12.07 -2.48 -6.74
N TRP A 42 -11.42 -3.57 -6.41
CA TRP A 42 -11.43 -4.79 -7.21
C TRP A 42 -11.14 -6.03 -6.35
N LYS A 43 -11.33 -7.23 -6.92
CA LYS A 43 -11.14 -8.50 -6.21
C LYS A 43 -10.25 -9.43 -7.01
N SER A 44 -9.32 -10.08 -6.31
CA SER A 44 -8.59 -11.25 -6.78
C SER A 44 -9.15 -12.52 -6.12
N ASP A 45 -8.58 -13.67 -6.46
CA ASP A 45 -8.94 -14.96 -5.84
C ASP A 45 -8.63 -15.00 -4.33
N THR A 46 -7.75 -14.13 -3.85
CA THR A 46 -7.21 -14.19 -2.49
C THR A 46 -7.62 -13.03 -1.60
N ALA A 47 -7.95 -11.87 -2.17
CA ALA A 47 -8.20 -10.65 -1.39
C ALA A 47 -9.13 -9.67 -2.11
N THR A 48 -9.68 -8.73 -1.33
CA THR A 48 -10.29 -7.50 -1.84
C THR A 48 -9.25 -6.38 -1.78
N HIS A 49 -9.19 -5.56 -2.83
CA HIS A 49 -8.17 -4.53 -3.02
C HIS A 49 -8.83 -3.16 -3.17
N VAL A 50 -8.25 -2.15 -2.54
CA VAL A 50 -8.63 -0.75 -2.68
C VAL A 50 -7.38 0.07 -2.95
N ASP A 51 -7.31 0.69 -4.11
CA ASP A 51 -6.16 1.48 -4.52
C ASP A 51 -6.61 2.91 -4.80
N ALA A 52 -6.22 3.86 -3.93
CA ALA A 52 -6.60 5.25 -3.99
C ALA A 52 -5.44 6.13 -4.47
N TYR A 53 -5.76 7.14 -5.28
CA TYR A 53 -4.84 8.15 -5.77
C TYR A 53 -5.46 9.54 -5.70
N ALA A 54 -4.84 10.45 -4.95
CA ALA A 54 -5.26 11.85 -4.85
C ALA A 54 -4.62 12.68 -5.96
N ALA A 55 -5.38 12.87 -7.05
CA ALA A 55 -4.97 13.66 -8.20
C ALA A 55 -5.08 15.15 -7.88
N GLN A 56 -3.96 15.87 -7.99
CA GLN A 56 -3.89 17.30 -7.72
C GLN A 56 -4.19 18.11 -8.99
N ARG A 57 -5.02 19.16 -8.88
CA ARG A 57 -5.30 20.11 -9.95
C ARG A 57 -5.78 19.45 -11.26
N VAL A 58 -6.67 18.46 -11.16
CA VAL A 58 -7.35 17.84 -12.29
C VAL A 58 -8.01 18.95 -13.12
N ASN A 59 -7.62 19.05 -14.38
CA ASN A 59 -8.09 20.11 -15.27
C ASN A 59 -9.19 19.56 -16.18
N PHE A 60 -10.44 19.86 -15.87
CA PHE A 60 -11.61 19.35 -16.59
C PHE A 60 -11.64 19.73 -18.09
N TRP A 61 -10.93 20.77 -18.49
CA TRP A 61 -10.81 21.14 -19.90
C TRP A 61 -9.79 20.31 -20.67
N ARG A 62 -8.71 19.91 -20.03
CA ARG A 62 -7.51 19.42 -20.69
C ARG A 62 -7.26 17.94 -20.45
N ASP A 63 -7.49 17.48 -19.22
CA ASP A 63 -7.06 16.16 -18.80
C ASP A 63 -8.03 15.07 -19.27
N CYS A 64 -7.52 13.84 -19.38
CA CYS A 64 -8.27 12.69 -19.84
C CYS A 64 -8.75 11.85 -18.65
N PHE A 65 -10.00 11.43 -18.71
CA PHE A 65 -10.61 10.37 -17.91
C PHE A 65 -11.91 9.90 -18.60
N PRO A 66 -12.43 8.69 -18.31
CA PRO A 66 -13.58 8.16 -19.02
C PRO A 66 -14.76 9.11 -19.02
N LYS A 67 -15.43 9.19 -20.17
CA LYS A 67 -16.56 10.11 -20.36
C LYS A 67 -17.64 9.95 -19.26
N ASP A 68 -17.96 8.73 -18.88
CA ASP A 68 -18.99 8.45 -17.88
C ASP A 68 -18.62 8.96 -16.48
N ILE A 69 -17.35 8.94 -16.12
CA ILE A 69 -16.84 9.55 -14.89
C ILE A 69 -16.82 11.07 -15.02
N TYR A 70 -16.33 11.58 -16.16
CA TYR A 70 -16.31 13.01 -16.45
C TYR A 70 -17.71 13.63 -16.30
N ASP A 71 -18.70 13.06 -16.98
CA ASP A 71 -20.08 13.57 -16.96
C ASP A 71 -20.69 13.54 -15.54
N LYS A 72 -20.37 12.50 -14.76
CA LYS A 72 -20.81 12.37 -13.36
C LYS A 72 -20.14 13.36 -12.42
N LEU A 73 -18.88 13.72 -12.68
CA LEU A 73 -18.13 14.68 -11.86
C LEU A 73 -18.53 16.13 -12.13
N LEU A 74 -19.22 16.44 -13.26
CA LEU A 74 -19.75 17.78 -13.51
C LEU A 74 -20.87 18.11 -12.51
N HIS A 75 -20.91 19.38 -12.11
CA HIS A 75 -21.89 19.93 -11.17
C HIS A 75 -21.83 19.31 -9.76
N LYS A 76 -20.64 18.86 -9.36
CA LYS A 76 -20.38 18.30 -8.02
C LYS A 76 -19.70 19.33 -7.12
N SER A 77 -20.07 19.28 -5.83
CA SER A 77 -19.46 20.05 -4.76
C SER A 77 -18.32 19.27 -4.11
N VAL A 78 -17.52 19.95 -3.30
CA VAL A 78 -16.51 19.31 -2.44
C VAL A 78 -17.18 18.30 -1.52
N GLY A 79 -16.59 17.12 -1.39
CA GLY A 79 -17.08 15.98 -0.62
C GLY A 79 -18.04 15.06 -1.37
N GLU A 80 -18.57 15.48 -2.54
CA GLU A 80 -19.42 14.59 -3.33
C GLU A 80 -18.60 13.52 -4.06
N GLN A 81 -19.12 12.30 -4.00
CA GLN A 81 -18.54 11.12 -4.62
C GLN A 81 -19.42 10.59 -5.74
N VAL A 82 -18.79 10.10 -6.79
CA VAL A 82 -19.41 9.35 -7.87
C VAL A 82 -18.79 7.98 -8.01
N ASN A 83 -19.58 6.99 -8.44
CA ASN A 83 -19.10 5.63 -8.65
C ASN A 83 -19.47 5.14 -10.05
N HIS A 84 -18.60 4.31 -10.63
CA HIS A 84 -18.80 3.71 -11.95
C HIS A 84 -18.15 2.33 -12.00
N ALA A 85 -18.95 1.31 -12.32
CA ALA A 85 -18.43 -0.04 -12.57
C ALA A 85 -17.80 -0.08 -13.97
N ILE A 86 -16.55 -0.51 -14.03
CA ILE A 86 -15.74 -0.58 -15.26
C ILE A 86 -15.44 -2.06 -15.55
N GLN A 87 -15.66 -2.48 -16.79
CA GLN A 87 -15.37 -3.84 -17.17
C GLN A 87 -13.86 -4.08 -17.35
N ALA A 88 -13.47 -5.37 -17.30
CA ALA A 88 -12.09 -5.76 -17.56
C ALA A 88 -11.61 -5.24 -18.93
N GLY A 89 -10.45 -4.59 -18.95
CA GLY A 89 -9.86 -4.02 -20.16
C GLY A 89 -10.34 -2.62 -20.53
N GLU A 90 -11.15 -1.95 -19.71
CA GLU A 90 -11.60 -0.58 -19.96
C GLU A 90 -10.81 0.47 -19.14
N ILE A 91 -10.34 0.13 -17.93
CA ILE A 91 -9.48 1.04 -17.13
C ILE A 91 -8.02 1.02 -17.61
N VAL A 92 -7.59 -0.13 -18.11
CA VAL A 92 -6.26 -0.38 -18.69
C VAL A 92 -6.45 -1.22 -19.96
N PRO A 93 -5.47 -1.29 -20.86
CA PRO A 93 -5.60 -2.11 -22.07
C PRO A 93 -6.00 -3.54 -21.74
N ALA A 94 -6.98 -4.07 -22.47
CA ALA A 94 -7.48 -5.43 -22.28
C ALA A 94 -6.36 -6.46 -22.40
N PHE A 95 -6.49 -7.57 -21.67
CA PHE A 95 -5.54 -8.68 -21.74
C PHE A 95 -5.41 -9.19 -23.19
N LYS A 96 -4.16 -9.33 -23.65
CA LYS A 96 -3.84 -9.87 -24.97
C LYS A 96 -2.87 -11.03 -24.81
N PRO A 97 -3.21 -12.24 -25.29
CA PRO A 97 -2.27 -13.37 -25.31
C PRO A 97 -0.98 -13.07 -26.07
N SER A 98 -1.02 -12.21 -27.10
CA SER A 98 0.15 -11.75 -27.85
C SER A 98 1.15 -10.92 -27.03
N ASN A 99 0.76 -10.43 -25.87
CA ASN A 99 1.65 -9.74 -24.91
C ASN A 99 2.33 -10.71 -23.93
N GLU A 100 2.06 -12.01 -24.04
CA GLU A 100 2.82 -13.04 -23.35
C GLU A 100 3.88 -13.61 -24.29
N HIS A 101 5.13 -13.65 -23.83
CA HIS A 101 6.27 -14.08 -24.62
C HIS A 101 7.03 -15.17 -23.88
N THR A 102 7.49 -16.18 -24.64
CA THR A 102 8.51 -17.12 -24.16
C THR A 102 9.86 -16.67 -24.72
N ILE A 103 10.79 -16.36 -23.85
CA ILE A 103 12.13 -15.87 -24.20
C ILE A 103 13.19 -16.83 -23.67
N GLN A 104 14.41 -16.78 -24.24
CA GLN A 104 15.54 -17.50 -23.69
C GLN A 104 15.96 -16.87 -22.35
N PHE A 105 16.40 -17.67 -21.39
CA PHE A 105 16.89 -17.19 -20.10
C PHE A 105 18.02 -16.15 -20.26
N SER A 106 18.87 -16.31 -21.28
CA SER A 106 19.97 -15.39 -21.60
C SER A 106 19.52 -14.00 -22.06
N GLN A 107 18.24 -13.83 -22.43
CA GLN A 107 17.68 -12.52 -22.80
C GLN A 107 17.31 -11.67 -21.58
N PHE A 108 17.35 -12.20 -20.36
CA PHE A 108 17.19 -11.44 -19.13
C PHE A 108 18.58 -10.96 -18.66
N ASP A 109 18.80 -9.65 -18.65
CA ASP A 109 20.06 -9.02 -18.21
C ASP A 109 20.16 -9.03 -16.68
N ARG A 110 20.69 -10.12 -16.14
CA ARG A 110 20.91 -10.31 -14.69
C ARG A 110 21.92 -9.31 -14.09
N LYS A 111 22.69 -8.63 -14.93
CA LYS A 111 23.74 -7.67 -14.54
C LYS A 111 23.38 -6.22 -14.84
N MET A 112 22.08 -5.93 -15.04
CA MET A 112 21.63 -4.56 -15.28
C MET A 112 22.01 -3.63 -14.11
N ASP A 113 21.93 -4.12 -12.88
CA ASP A 113 22.48 -3.48 -11.69
C ASP A 113 23.96 -3.93 -11.53
N PRO A 114 24.95 -3.01 -11.59
CA PRO A 114 26.36 -3.37 -11.48
C PRO A 114 26.75 -3.86 -10.08
N THR A 115 25.94 -3.64 -9.08
CA THR A 115 26.24 -3.96 -7.67
C THR A 115 25.77 -5.35 -7.25
N ARG A 116 24.88 -5.98 -8.03
CA ARG A 116 24.28 -7.28 -7.70
C ARG A 116 23.82 -8.06 -8.93
N ILE A 117 23.72 -9.36 -8.77
CA ILE A 117 23.04 -10.23 -9.73
C ILE A 117 21.55 -10.29 -9.39
N ILE A 118 20.71 -10.03 -10.38
CA ILE A 118 19.24 -10.11 -10.25
C ILE A 118 18.78 -11.40 -10.94
N GLU A 119 18.23 -12.33 -10.18
CA GLU A 119 17.65 -13.55 -10.72
C GLU A 119 16.16 -13.34 -11.06
N PRO A 120 15.70 -13.79 -12.24
CA PRO A 120 14.29 -13.78 -12.56
C PRO A 120 13.53 -14.77 -11.65
N ARG A 121 12.42 -14.36 -11.08
CA ARG A 121 11.59 -15.16 -10.17
C ARG A 121 10.15 -15.18 -10.63
N ALA A 122 9.52 -16.35 -10.56
CA ALA A 122 8.13 -16.51 -10.99
C ALA A 122 7.16 -15.61 -10.18
N GLY A 123 6.28 -14.94 -10.88
CA GLY A 123 5.31 -14.00 -10.30
C GLY A 123 5.81 -12.57 -10.10
N ARG A 124 7.15 -12.35 -10.06
CA ARG A 124 7.79 -11.04 -9.80
C ARG A 124 7.73 -10.10 -11.00
N PHE A 125 7.82 -8.80 -10.71
CA PHE A 125 7.90 -7.75 -11.71
C PHE A 125 9.33 -7.21 -11.85
N TYR A 126 9.67 -6.84 -13.08
CA TYR A 126 10.98 -6.29 -13.43
C TYR A 126 10.80 -5.21 -14.50
N PRO A 127 11.71 -4.20 -14.59
CA PRO A 127 11.71 -3.23 -15.68
C PRO A 127 11.92 -3.93 -17.04
N LYS A 128 11.14 -3.55 -18.05
CA LYS A 128 11.31 -4.09 -19.43
C LYS A 128 12.73 -3.91 -19.95
N GLY A 129 13.44 -2.85 -19.53
CA GLY A 129 14.83 -2.61 -19.90
C GLY A 129 15.82 -3.74 -19.52
N MET A 130 15.42 -4.66 -18.63
CA MET A 130 16.20 -5.88 -18.33
C MET A 130 16.09 -6.96 -19.42
N LEU A 131 15.20 -6.79 -20.41
CA LEU A 131 15.06 -7.75 -21.50
C LEU A 131 15.89 -7.31 -22.71
N THR A 132 16.66 -8.24 -23.27
CA THR A 132 17.52 -8.00 -24.43
C THR A 132 17.00 -8.74 -25.67
N GLY A 133 17.23 -8.16 -26.88
CA GLY A 133 16.84 -8.80 -28.13
C GLY A 133 15.33 -8.86 -28.41
N MET A 134 14.52 -8.06 -27.69
CA MET A 134 13.10 -7.94 -27.94
C MET A 134 12.79 -6.66 -28.74
N ALA A 135 11.88 -6.77 -29.70
CA ALA A 135 11.45 -5.62 -30.48
C ALA A 135 10.78 -4.54 -29.60
N ASN A 136 11.13 -3.29 -29.84
CA ASN A 136 10.62 -2.11 -29.13
C ASN A 136 10.92 -2.08 -27.61
N VAL A 137 11.86 -2.88 -27.15
CA VAL A 137 12.34 -2.86 -25.77
C VAL A 137 13.73 -2.23 -25.72
N PHE A 138 13.87 -1.15 -24.95
CA PHE A 138 15.12 -0.41 -24.81
C PHE A 138 15.60 -0.47 -23.34
N ARG A 139 16.91 -0.41 -23.14
CA ARG A 139 17.54 -0.51 -21.80
C ARG A 139 17.02 0.50 -20.78
N VAL A 140 16.56 1.66 -21.24
CA VAL A 140 16.02 2.75 -20.37
C VAL A 140 14.54 2.58 -20.06
N ASN A 141 13.87 1.55 -20.60
CA ASN A 141 12.43 1.33 -20.34
C ASN A 141 12.22 0.79 -18.93
N VAL A 142 11.63 1.61 -18.07
CA VAL A 142 11.30 1.29 -16.66
C VAL A 142 9.91 0.70 -16.47
N GLU A 143 9.09 0.62 -17.55
CA GLU A 143 7.78 -0.02 -17.46
C GLU A 143 7.91 -1.46 -16.96
N PRO A 144 7.04 -1.89 -16.04
CA PRO A 144 7.13 -3.25 -15.50
C PRO A 144 6.66 -4.30 -16.51
N PHE A 145 7.32 -5.44 -16.50
CA PHE A 145 6.78 -6.70 -17.02
C PHE A 145 6.72 -7.73 -15.91
N ARG A 146 5.81 -8.69 -16.03
CA ARG A 146 5.71 -9.80 -15.07
C ARG A 146 6.47 -11.01 -15.60
N CYS A 147 7.33 -11.59 -14.77
CA CYS A 147 7.90 -12.92 -15.01
C CYS A 147 6.86 -13.96 -14.55
N VAL A 148 6.17 -14.59 -15.51
CA VAL A 148 5.05 -15.51 -15.23
C VAL A 148 5.54 -16.88 -14.78
N ASP A 149 6.63 -17.36 -15.43
CA ASP A 149 7.21 -18.67 -15.15
C ASP A 149 8.70 -18.69 -15.49
N VAL A 150 9.45 -19.51 -14.79
CA VAL A 150 10.92 -19.62 -14.91
C VAL A 150 11.29 -21.08 -15.08
N SER A 151 12.10 -21.39 -16.12
CA SER A 151 12.75 -22.68 -16.30
C SER A 151 14.24 -22.48 -16.54
N ASP A 152 15.02 -23.56 -16.55
CA ASP A 152 16.49 -23.50 -16.77
C ASP A 152 16.87 -22.86 -18.11
N ALA A 153 16.02 -23.00 -19.13
CA ALA A 153 16.33 -22.54 -20.49
C ALA A 153 15.53 -21.31 -20.91
N THR A 154 14.32 -21.12 -20.38
CA THR A 154 13.38 -20.11 -20.86
C THR A 154 12.63 -19.41 -19.72
N LEU A 155 12.18 -18.19 -20.03
CA LEU A 155 11.26 -17.42 -19.19
C LEU A 155 9.97 -17.19 -19.96
N ARG A 156 8.83 -17.31 -19.29
CA ARG A 156 7.55 -16.80 -19.79
C ARG A 156 7.30 -15.45 -19.13
N VAL A 157 7.16 -14.41 -19.93
CA VAL A 157 6.97 -13.03 -19.47
C VAL A 157 5.68 -12.46 -20.03
N SER A 158 5.03 -11.56 -19.26
CA SER A 158 3.80 -10.88 -19.67
C SER A 158 3.99 -9.37 -19.63
N PHE A 159 3.64 -8.70 -20.72
CA PHE A 159 3.56 -7.24 -20.85
C PHE A 159 2.13 -6.73 -20.65
N ASN A 160 1.20 -7.61 -20.32
CA ASN A 160 -0.15 -7.21 -19.95
C ASN A 160 -0.14 -6.44 -18.63
N HIS A 161 -0.99 -5.42 -18.56
CA HIS A 161 -1.20 -4.72 -17.30
C HIS A 161 -1.78 -5.68 -16.25
N PRO A 162 -1.34 -5.66 -14.98
CA PRO A 162 -1.81 -6.59 -13.95
C PRO A 162 -3.33 -6.57 -13.73
N LEU A 163 -3.98 -5.41 -13.91
CA LEU A 163 -5.45 -5.27 -13.81
C LEU A 163 -6.21 -5.65 -15.09
N ALA A 164 -5.55 -6.00 -16.19
CA ALA A 164 -6.19 -6.17 -17.52
C ALA A 164 -7.34 -7.18 -17.54
N ALA A 165 -7.34 -8.17 -16.62
CA ALA A 165 -8.35 -9.21 -16.53
C ALA A 165 -9.41 -8.96 -15.45
N PHE A 166 -9.34 -7.86 -14.72
CA PHE A 166 -10.21 -7.58 -13.57
C PHE A 166 -11.23 -6.48 -13.88
N PRO A 167 -12.52 -6.70 -13.63
CA PRO A 167 -13.48 -5.61 -13.51
C PRO A 167 -13.18 -4.82 -12.23
N VAL A 168 -13.43 -3.52 -12.27
CA VAL A 168 -13.18 -2.63 -11.13
C VAL A 168 -14.37 -1.71 -10.88
N ASP A 169 -14.57 -1.34 -9.62
CA ASP A 169 -15.44 -0.25 -9.23
C ASP A 169 -14.57 1.01 -9.03
N LEU A 170 -14.76 2.01 -9.90
CA LEU A 170 -14.07 3.27 -9.82
C LEU A 170 -14.91 4.29 -9.06
N GLY A 171 -14.43 4.73 -7.89
CA GLY A 171 -14.92 5.89 -7.16
C GLY A 171 -14.13 7.13 -7.54
N ALA A 172 -14.79 8.28 -7.55
CA ALA A 172 -14.12 9.58 -7.67
C ALA A 172 -14.79 10.58 -6.72
N THR A 173 -13.99 11.21 -5.84
CA THR A 173 -14.45 12.15 -4.82
C THR A 173 -13.81 13.51 -5.06
N ILE A 174 -14.61 14.58 -5.10
CA ILE A 174 -14.08 15.94 -5.18
C ILE A 174 -13.52 16.35 -3.81
N LEU A 175 -12.21 16.57 -3.73
CA LEU A 175 -11.55 16.98 -2.50
C LEU A 175 -11.46 18.50 -2.36
N ASN A 176 -11.28 19.21 -3.48
CA ASN A 176 -11.17 20.66 -3.51
C ASN A 176 -11.54 21.18 -4.90
N ILE A 177 -12.03 22.41 -4.99
CA ILE A 177 -12.31 23.11 -6.25
C ILE A 177 -11.59 24.45 -6.20
N SER A 178 -10.82 24.75 -7.25
CA SER A 178 -10.06 25.99 -7.36
C SER A 178 -10.55 26.83 -8.56
N ASP A 179 -10.48 28.15 -8.42
CA ASP A 179 -10.69 29.05 -9.55
C ASP A 179 -9.64 28.85 -10.64
N LYS A 180 -10.09 28.87 -11.90
CA LYS A 180 -9.25 28.72 -13.06
C LYS A 180 -9.48 29.86 -14.07
N PRO A 181 -8.86 31.00 -13.87
CA PRO A 181 -9.13 32.14 -14.75
C PRO A 181 -8.64 31.92 -16.21
N VAL A 182 -7.51 31.24 -16.47
CA VAL A 182 -6.93 31.16 -17.84
C VAL A 182 -6.08 29.90 -18.11
N ASP A 183 -6.04 28.89 -17.24
CA ASP A 183 -5.13 27.76 -17.39
C ASP A 183 -5.65 26.70 -18.38
N ARG A 184 -5.43 26.93 -19.67
CA ARG A 184 -5.75 25.96 -20.75
C ARG A 184 -4.52 25.27 -21.33
N GLY A 185 -3.33 25.74 -20.99
CA GLY A 185 -2.05 25.15 -21.40
C GLY A 185 -1.56 24.09 -20.44
N GLY A 186 -0.38 23.52 -20.74
CA GLY A 186 0.34 22.55 -19.89
C GLY A 186 0.16 21.09 -20.31
N THR A 187 0.67 20.17 -19.50
CA THR A 187 0.63 18.72 -19.75
C THR A 187 -0.78 18.19 -19.57
N CYS A 188 -1.24 17.40 -20.52
CA CYS A 188 -2.45 16.60 -20.41
C CYS A 188 -2.13 15.32 -19.63
N TYR A 189 -2.90 15.03 -18.60
CA TYR A 189 -2.78 13.80 -17.80
C TYR A 189 -3.95 12.86 -18.12
N ASP A 190 -3.65 11.58 -18.26
CA ASP A 190 -4.64 10.52 -18.11
C ASP A 190 -4.62 10.06 -16.64
N TRP A 191 -5.60 10.54 -15.88
CA TRP A 191 -5.61 10.29 -14.44
C TRP A 191 -5.92 8.85 -14.07
N LEU A 192 -6.58 8.09 -14.96
CA LEU A 192 -6.79 6.66 -14.71
C LEU A 192 -5.54 5.85 -14.98
N GLU A 193 -4.76 6.18 -16.00
CA GLU A 193 -3.46 5.56 -16.23
C GLU A 193 -2.55 5.80 -15.01
N VAL A 194 -2.52 7.04 -14.48
CA VAL A 194 -1.74 7.37 -13.27
C VAL A 194 -2.23 6.59 -12.05
N ALA A 195 -3.55 6.55 -11.82
CA ALA A 195 -4.13 5.85 -10.66
C ALA A 195 -3.95 4.34 -10.75
N ALA A 196 -4.02 3.76 -11.96
CA ALA A 196 -3.85 2.33 -12.21
C ALA A 196 -2.39 1.88 -12.21
N THR A 197 -1.40 2.79 -12.28
CA THR A 197 0.02 2.42 -12.23
C THR A 197 0.36 1.80 -10.87
N GLY A 198 0.73 0.52 -10.86
CA GLY A 198 1.07 -0.26 -9.66
C GLY A 198 -0.01 -1.23 -9.21
N PRO A 199 -1.31 -0.84 -9.07
CA PRO A 199 -2.38 -1.78 -8.73
C PRO A 199 -2.37 -3.06 -9.57
N GLY A 200 -2.59 -4.21 -8.90
CA GLY A 200 -2.53 -5.53 -9.49
C GLY A 200 -1.17 -6.23 -9.36
N MET A 201 -0.09 -5.50 -9.00
CA MET A 201 1.22 -6.15 -8.79
C MET A 201 1.28 -6.95 -7.47
N GLN A 202 0.33 -6.74 -6.56
CA GLN A 202 0.24 -7.41 -5.26
C GLN A 202 -0.37 -8.82 -5.33
N ILE A 203 -0.86 -9.28 -6.49
CA ILE A 203 -1.57 -10.56 -6.57
C ILE A 203 -0.70 -11.68 -7.14
N ARG A 204 -1.10 -12.89 -6.83
CA ARG A 204 -0.59 -14.13 -7.45
C ARG A 204 -0.92 -14.18 -8.94
N VAL A 205 -0.08 -14.83 -9.73
CA VAL A 205 -0.37 -15.12 -11.14
C VAL A 205 -0.92 -16.53 -11.28
N ASN A 206 -2.10 -16.66 -11.89
CA ASN A 206 -2.77 -17.96 -12.10
C ASN A 206 -2.91 -18.78 -10.78
N GLY A 207 -3.16 -18.10 -9.65
CA GLY A 207 -3.27 -18.70 -8.32
C GLY A 207 -1.96 -19.22 -7.71
N LYS A 208 -0.84 -19.16 -8.45
CA LYS A 208 0.46 -19.62 -7.94
C LYS A 208 1.11 -18.56 -7.06
N PRO A 209 1.71 -18.93 -5.91
CA PRO A 209 2.49 -18.01 -5.09
C PRO A 209 3.58 -17.32 -5.90
N THR A 210 3.77 -16.04 -5.65
CA THR A 210 4.94 -15.30 -6.18
C THR A 210 6.20 -15.76 -5.44
N ASP A 211 7.28 -16.01 -6.18
CA ASP A 211 8.56 -16.41 -5.60
C ASP A 211 9.27 -15.19 -4.96
N PHE A 212 8.89 -14.90 -3.71
CA PHE A 212 9.54 -13.91 -2.87
C PHE A 212 10.64 -14.52 -1.99
N PHE A 213 10.69 -15.84 -1.84
CA PHE A 213 11.41 -16.48 -0.74
C PHE A 213 12.69 -17.19 -1.15
N SER A 214 13.05 -17.13 -2.43
CA SER A 214 14.34 -17.61 -2.91
C SER A 214 15.49 -16.64 -2.57
N ASP A 215 16.74 -17.17 -2.51
CA ASP A 215 17.99 -16.40 -2.37
C ASP A 215 18.14 -15.60 -1.08
N ASN A 216 17.82 -16.20 0.06
CA ASN A 216 17.95 -15.56 1.38
C ASN A 216 17.27 -14.19 1.46
N PRO A 217 15.94 -14.12 1.25
CA PRO A 217 15.20 -12.87 1.15
C PRO A 217 15.21 -12.04 2.43
N PHE A 218 15.45 -12.68 3.57
CA PHE A 218 15.44 -12.07 4.90
C PHE A 218 16.81 -11.57 5.38
N ASP A 219 17.87 -11.69 4.54
CA ASP A 219 19.15 -11.07 4.83
C ASP A 219 19.03 -9.55 4.93
N ARG A 220 19.90 -8.93 5.71
CA ARG A 220 19.96 -7.48 5.90
C ARG A 220 21.38 -6.97 5.65
N ASP A 221 21.52 -5.68 5.33
CA ASP A 221 22.86 -5.07 5.19
C ASP A 221 23.57 -5.00 6.55
N ASP A 222 22.82 -4.72 7.63
CA ASP A 222 23.32 -4.76 9.00
C ASP A 222 22.72 -5.92 9.78
N ASN A 223 23.51 -6.96 9.96
CA ASN A 223 23.20 -8.16 10.75
C ASN A 223 23.61 -8.04 12.23
N GLN A 224 24.06 -6.87 12.71
CA GLN A 224 24.30 -6.65 14.12
C GLN A 224 23.00 -6.79 14.92
N PRO A 225 23.07 -7.20 16.19
CA PRO A 225 21.88 -7.35 17.05
C PRO A 225 21.03 -6.08 17.07
N ASP A 226 19.72 -6.23 16.89
CA ASP A 226 18.77 -5.12 16.81
C ASP A 226 18.75 -4.25 18.07
N PRO A 227 18.90 -4.75 19.31
CA PRO A 227 19.00 -3.91 20.50
C PRO A 227 20.04 -2.80 20.40
N ARG A 228 21.18 -3.06 19.75
CA ARG A 228 22.23 -2.04 19.54
C ARG A 228 21.77 -0.92 18.61
N PHE A 229 21.03 -1.25 17.56
CA PHE A 229 20.54 -0.25 16.60
C PHE A 229 19.43 0.62 17.20
N TYR A 230 18.56 0.02 18.05
CA TYR A 230 17.44 0.70 18.69
C TYR A 230 17.75 1.19 20.12
N GLU A 231 19.01 1.17 20.57
CA GLU A 231 19.43 1.64 21.89
C GLU A 231 19.11 3.13 22.12
N ALA A 232 19.44 3.97 21.15
CA ALA A 232 19.17 5.42 21.23
C ALA A 232 17.70 5.71 20.84
N PRO A 233 16.91 6.36 21.72
CA PRO A 233 15.51 6.69 21.45
C PRO A 233 15.39 7.72 20.30
N ARG A 234 14.33 7.59 19.51
CA ARG A 234 14.05 8.43 18.36
C ARG A 234 12.64 9.02 18.46
N PHE A 235 12.49 10.15 19.13
CA PHE A 235 11.22 10.86 19.28
C PHE A 235 10.91 11.71 18.04
N VAL A 236 10.84 11.04 16.87
CA VAL A 236 10.54 11.67 15.59
C VAL A 236 9.53 10.86 14.82
N ASN A 237 8.60 11.53 14.16
CA ASN A 237 7.73 10.86 13.20
C ASN A 237 8.54 10.53 11.94
N HIS A 238 8.53 9.25 11.56
CA HIS A 238 9.21 8.78 10.35
C HIS A 238 8.34 8.98 9.10
N LEU A 239 7.04 9.13 9.29
CA LEU A 239 6.04 9.45 8.28
C LEU A 239 5.57 10.90 8.44
N ASP A 240 5.12 11.51 7.36
CA ASP A 240 4.50 12.83 7.43
C ASP A 240 3.07 12.78 8.00
N GLU A 241 2.52 13.96 8.33
CA GLU A 241 1.21 14.08 8.99
C GLU A 241 0.06 13.54 8.14
N ARG A 242 0.14 13.63 6.80
CA ARG A 242 -0.89 13.09 5.90
C ARG A 242 -0.90 11.55 5.93
N ALA A 243 0.28 10.94 5.83
CA ALA A 243 0.40 9.49 5.94
C ALA A 243 -0.08 8.98 7.30
N ILE A 244 0.25 9.69 8.40
CA ILE A 244 -0.24 9.37 9.74
C ILE A 244 -1.77 9.48 9.79
N SER A 245 -2.37 10.53 9.23
CA SER A 245 -3.83 10.68 9.18
C SER A 245 -4.51 9.54 8.42
N VAL A 246 -3.94 9.11 7.28
CA VAL A 246 -4.44 7.97 6.50
C VAL A 246 -4.40 6.68 7.34
N ILE A 247 -3.30 6.42 8.04
CA ILE A 247 -3.15 5.24 8.90
C ILE A 247 -4.15 5.28 10.05
N THR A 248 -4.28 6.42 10.72
CA THR A 248 -5.24 6.62 11.82
C THR A 248 -6.67 6.39 11.36
N GLY A 249 -7.05 6.90 10.20
CA GLY A 249 -8.35 6.67 9.60
C GLY A 249 -8.59 5.20 9.26
N LEU A 250 -7.61 4.52 8.66
CA LEU A 250 -7.71 3.08 8.41
C LEU A 250 -7.92 2.29 9.71
N TYR A 251 -7.20 2.63 10.77
CA TYR A 251 -7.39 1.99 12.07
C TYR A 251 -8.77 2.31 12.67
N ALA A 252 -9.32 3.52 12.46
CA ALA A 252 -10.66 3.87 12.91
C ALA A 252 -11.75 3.02 12.24
N GLU A 253 -11.57 2.64 10.97
CA GLU A 253 -12.48 1.73 10.26
C GLU A 253 -12.37 0.28 10.75
N GLN A 254 -11.15 -0.14 11.09
CA GLN A 254 -10.88 -1.54 11.37
C GLN A 254 -11.02 -1.89 12.86
N LEU A 255 -10.83 -0.95 13.77
CA LEU A 255 -10.85 -1.17 15.21
C LEU A 255 -12.16 -0.65 15.82
N LYS A 256 -12.57 -1.24 16.93
CA LYS A 256 -13.80 -0.88 17.63
C LYS A 256 -13.52 -0.52 19.09
N PRO A 257 -14.35 0.34 19.71
CA PRO A 257 -14.29 0.60 21.15
C PRO A 257 -14.34 -0.70 21.94
N GLY A 258 -13.59 -0.76 23.05
CA GLY A 258 -13.54 -1.91 23.94
C GLY A 258 -12.61 -3.04 23.50
N MET A 259 -12.00 -2.98 22.31
CA MET A 259 -11.01 -3.98 21.89
C MET A 259 -9.76 -3.97 22.75
N ARG A 260 -9.14 -5.14 22.88
CA ARG A 260 -7.79 -5.35 23.42
C ARG A 260 -6.81 -5.46 22.25
N VAL A 261 -5.91 -4.48 22.13
CA VAL A 261 -5.04 -4.29 20.96
C VAL A 261 -3.57 -4.50 21.34
N LEU A 262 -2.83 -5.21 20.49
CA LEU A 262 -1.36 -5.23 20.51
C LEU A 262 -0.83 -4.31 19.43
N ASP A 263 -0.05 -3.31 19.82
CA ASP A 263 0.80 -2.52 18.92
C ASP A 263 2.17 -3.21 18.84
N LEU A 264 2.34 -3.98 17.76
CA LEU A 264 3.51 -4.83 17.53
C LEU A 264 4.63 -4.01 16.89
N MET A 265 5.84 -4.15 17.43
CA MET A 265 7.02 -3.34 17.06
C MET A 265 6.77 -1.84 17.29
N SER A 266 6.11 -1.55 18.41
CA SER A 266 5.69 -0.22 18.84
C SER A 266 6.87 0.68 19.18
N SER A 267 6.64 1.98 19.07
CA SER A 267 7.59 3.04 19.43
C SER A 267 6.87 4.11 20.28
N TRP A 268 7.32 5.36 20.24
CA TRP A 268 6.79 6.46 21.05
C TRP A 268 5.38 6.95 20.66
N THR A 269 4.82 6.45 19.55
CA THR A 269 3.46 6.76 19.08
C THR A 269 2.85 5.56 18.35
N SER A 270 1.55 5.32 18.51
CA SER A 270 0.82 4.16 17.94
C SER A 270 -0.11 4.53 16.79
N HIS A 271 -0.27 5.80 16.44
CA HIS A 271 -1.18 6.29 15.38
C HIS A 271 -2.64 5.78 15.50
N LEU A 272 -3.05 5.37 16.70
CA LEU A 272 -4.40 4.86 16.98
C LEU A 272 -5.44 5.99 16.95
N PRO A 273 -6.68 5.71 16.50
CA PRO A 273 -7.77 6.66 16.55
C PRO A 273 -8.16 7.00 17.99
N ASP A 274 -8.85 8.14 18.16
CA ASP A 274 -9.32 8.58 19.48
C ASP A 274 -10.62 7.86 19.88
N ILE A 275 -10.52 6.56 20.09
CA ILE A 275 -11.57 5.69 20.64
C ILE A 275 -11.07 5.00 21.90
N SER A 276 -11.99 4.59 22.79
CA SER A 276 -11.62 3.93 24.04
C SER A 276 -11.39 2.43 23.80
N PHE A 277 -10.16 1.98 24.00
CA PHE A 277 -9.80 0.55 24.02
C PHE A 277 -9.88 0.00 25.45
N SER A 278 -10.11 -1.31 25.61
CA SER A 278 -10.05 -1.96 26.93
C SER A 278 -8.60 -2.06 27.41
N GLU A 279 -7.68 -2.32 26.50
CA GLU A 279 -6.23 -2.34 26.75
C GLU A 279 -5.49 -2.12 25.43
N VAL A 280 -4.44 -1.30 25.44
CA VAL A 280 -3.45 -1.21 24.36
C VAL A 280 -2.10 -1.62 24.92
N VAL A 281 -1.53 -2.71 24.39
CA VAL A 281 -0.22 -3.20 24.80
C VAL A 281 0.78 -2.88 23.71
N GLY A 282 1.86 -2.15 24.04
CA GLY A 282 2.99 -1.95 23.13
C GLY A 282 4.02 -3.06 23.30
N LEU A 283 4.51 -3.62 22.19
CA LEU A 283 5.69 -4.48 22.20
C LEU A 283 6.72 -3.86 21.25
N GLY A 284 7.87 -3.46 21.78
CA GLY A 284 8.90 -2.75 21.01
C GLY A 284 10.30 -2.97 21.56
N MET A 285 11.26 -2.18 21.09
CA MET A 285 12.68 -2.38 21.41
C MET A 285 13.24 -1.35 22.39
N ASN A 286 12.71 -0.12 22.42
CA ASN A 286 13.25 0.96 23.21
C ASN A 286 12.31 1.34 24.35
N THR A 287 12.78 1.21 25.59
CA THR A 287 11.99 1.45 26.81
C THR A 287 11.54 2.92 26.91
N GLU A 288 12.42 3.88 26.57
CA GLU A 288 12.12 5.33 26.69
C GLU A 288 11.04 5.74 25.69
N GLU A 289 11.11 5.22 24.46
CA GLU A 289 10.07 5.43 23.45
C GLU A 289 8.73 4.87 23.90
N LEU A 290 8.71 3.63 24.38
CA LEU A 290 7.49 2.97 24.85
C LEU A 290 6.87 3.67 26.07
N GLN A 291 7.69 4.17 26.99
CA GLN A 291 7.23 4.97 28.14
C GLN A 291 6.61 6.32 27.73
N ALA A 292 7.12 6.92 26.66
CA ALA A 292 6.59 8.18 26.14
C ALA A 292 5.29 8.01 25.35
N ASN A 293 4.94 6.78 24.95
CA ASN A 293 3.73 6.51 24.18
C ASN A 293 2.49 6.53 25.08
N ASN A 294 1.77 7.64 25.08
CA ASN A 294 0.60 7.90 25.91
C ASN A 294 -0.66 7.10 25.51
N ARG A 295 -0.61 6.36 24.37
CA ARG A 295 -1.71 5.49 23.94
C ARG A 295 -1.62 4.10 24.57
N LEU A 296 -0.48 3.72 25.12
CA LEU A 296 -0.26 2.39 25.71
C LEU A 296 -0.79 2.31 27.15
N SER A 297 -1.55 1.26 27.45
CA SER A 297 -1.92 0.90 28.81
C SER A 297 -0.75 0.28 29.56
N ARG A 298 0.07 -0.48 28.86
CA ARG A 298 1.34 -1.08 29.31
C ARG A 298 2.20 -1.45 28.11
N PHE A 299 3.46 -1.77 28.35
CA PHE A 299 4.36 -2.21 27.29
C PHE A 299 5.29 -3.36 27.73
N MET A 300 5.92 -3.97 26.73
CA MET A 300 6.94 -5.00 26.87
C MET A 300 8.10 -4.71 25.93
N VAL A 301 9.33 -5.03 26.38
CA VAL A 301 10.53 -4.91 25.55
C VAL A 301 10.92 -6.28 25.04
N GLN A 302 10.88 -6.50 23.73
CA GLN A 302 11.23 -7.77 23.11
C GLN A 302 11.74 -7.57 21.70
N ASP A 303 12.81 -8.30 21.35
CA ASP A 303 13.33 -8.44 19.99
C ASP A 303 12.68 -9.67 19.33
N LEU A 304 11.77 -9.42 18.38
CA LEU A 304 11.05 -10.47 17.65
C LEU A 304 11.95 -11.28 16.73
N ASN A 305 13.09 -10.72 16.32
CA ASN A 305 14.08 -11.41 15.49
C ASN A 305 14.93 -12.39 16.30
N GLN A 306 15.03 -12.21 17.62
CA GLN A 306 15.63 -13.18 18.54
C GLN A 306 14.58 -14.20 19.02
N THR A 307 13.43 -13.73 19.50
CA THR A 307 12.35 -14.55 20.07
C THR A 307 11.03 -14.18 19.43
N SER A 308 10.55 -14.99 18.50
CA SER A 308 9.28 -14.79 17.80
C SER A 308 8.05 -15.09 18.66
N ILE A 309 8.22 -15.83 19.79
CA ILE A 309 7.13 -16.20 20.69
C ILE A 309 6.59 -14.95 21.38
N LEU A 310 5.30 -14.68 21.22
CA LEU A 310 4.63 -13.53 21.83
C LEU A 310 4.14 -13.86 23.24
N PRO A 311 4.42 -13.00 24.25
CA PRO A 311 4.13 -13.28 25.66
C PRO A 311 2.65 -13.03 26.02
N PHE A 312 1.75 -13.62 25.22
CA PHE A 312 0.30 -13.55 25.39
C PHE A 312 -0.31 -14.94 25.37
N GLU A 313 -1.42 -15.09 26.06
CA GLU A 313 -2.22 -16.32 26.02
C GLU A 313 -2.89 -16.50 24.64
N THR A 314 -3.16 -17.74 24.29
CA THR A 314 -3.90 -18.08 23.07
C THR A 314 -5.28 -17.41 23.09
N ALA A 315 -5.72 -16.87 21.95
CA ALA A 315 -7.03 -16.26 21.75
C ALA A 315 -7.35 -15.16 22.81
N SER A 316 -6.38 -14.32 23.14
CA SER A 316 -6.51 -13.29 24.18
C SER A 316 -6.66 -11.86 23.66
N LEU A 317 -6.38 -11.59 22.38
CA LEU A 317 -6.41 -10.26 21.77
C LEU A 317 -7.47 -10.15 20.68
N ASP A 318 -8.05 -8.95 20.54
CA ASP A 318 -9.03 -8.66 19.51
C ASP A 318 -8.38 -8.14 18.23
N ALA A 319 -7.23 -7.45 18.35
CA ALA A 319 -6.48 -6.97 17.20
C ALA A 319 -4.96 -6.91 17.46
N VAL A 320 -4.20 -7.06 16.38
CA VAL A 320 -2.76 -6.78 16.31
C VAL A 320 -2.55 -5.77 15.19
N ILE A 321 -1.92 -4.64 15.50
CA ILE A 321 -1.47 -3.65 14.51
C ILE A 321 0.05 -3.63 14.46
N CYS A 322 0.62 -3.32 13.29
CA CYS A 322 2.05 -3.07 13.12
C CYS A 322 2.22 -1.94 12.11
N THR A 323 2.85 -0.84 12.52
CA THR A 323 3.01 0.36 11.71
C THR A 323 4.47 0.54 11.32
N ALA A 324 4.75 0.61 10.00
CA ALA A 324 6.06 0.89 9.41
C ALA A 324 7.21 0.06 10.02
N SER A 325 6.97 -1.24 10.23
CA SER A 325 7.94 -2.11 10.91
C SER A 325 7.99 -3.55 10.40
N VAL A 326 7.00 -4.02 9.63
CA VAL A 326 6.96 -5.40 9.09
C VAL A 326 8.18 -5.73 8.21
N GLU A 327 8.79 -4.72 7.61
CA GLU A 327 9.99 -4.79 6.77
C GLU A 327 11.27 -5.18 7.49
N TYR A 328 11.26 -5.23 8.83
CA TYR A 328 12.43 -5.59 9.64
C TYR A 328 12.37 -7.02 10.18
N LEU A 329 11.28 -7.75 9.95
CA LEU A 329 11.12 -9.12 10.41
C LEU A 329 11.97 -10.09 9.58
N ILE A 330 12.94 -10.76 10.20
CA ILE A 330 13.73 -11.84 9.56
C ILE A 330 13.12 -13.22 9.76
N LYS A 331 12.10 -13.34 10.62
CA LYS A 331 11.34 -14.57 10.89
C LYS A 331 9.82 -14.31 10.77
N PRO A 332 9.35 -13.77 9.62
CA PRO A 332 7.96 -13.34 9.51
C PRO A 332 6.98 -14.49 9.70
N PHE A 333 7.27 -15.68 9.21
CA PHE A 333 6.34 -16.82 9.32
C PHE A 333 6.09 -17.24 10.76
N GLU A 334 7.14 -17.27 11.59
CA GLU A 334 7.03 -17.57 13.02
C GLU A 334 6.23 -16.48 13.75
N VAL A 335 6.49 -15.20 13.42
CA VAL A 335 5.76 -14.08 14.02
C VAL A 335 4.28 -14.11 13.60
N PHE A 336 3.95 -14.37 12.34
CA PHE A 336 2.56 -14.46 11.89
C PHE A 336 1.84 -15.69 12.46
N ALA A 337 2.53 -16.81 12.71
CA ALA A 337 1.99 -17.94 13.43
C ALA A 337 1.62 -17.57 14.88
N GLU A 338 2.48 -16.83 15.58
CA GLU A 338 2.21 -16.34 16.92
C GLU A 338 1.08 -15.29 16.94
N ILE A 339 1.04 -14.35 15.98
CA ILE A 339 -0.10 -13.42 15.82
C ILE A 339 -1.40 -14.22 15.69
N SER A 340 -1.41 -15.26 14.87
CA SER A 340 -2.59 -16.11 14.73
C SER A 340 -2.95 -16.84 16.05
N ARG A 341 -1.98 -17.29 16.83
CA ARG A 341 -2.21 -17.94 18.11
C ARG A 341 -2.87 -17.02 19.13
N ILE A 342 -2.37 -15.79 19.25
CA ILE A 342 -2.82 -14.84 20.28
C ILE A 342 -4.14 -14.14 19.94
N LEU A 343 -4.49 -14.04 18.64
CA LEU A 343 -5.76 -13.46 18.22
C LEU A 343 -6.93 -14.39 18.54
N LYS A 344 -8.03 -13.81 18.99
CA LYS A 344 -9.33 -14.47 19.08
C LYS A 344 -9.85 -14.85 17.68
N PRO A 345 -10.72 -15.86 17.53
CA PRO A 345 -11.49 -16.05 16.30
C PRO A 345 -12.17 -14.75 15.87
N GLY A 346 -12.07 -14.37 14.60
CA GLY A 346 -12.55 -13.08 14.08
C GLY A 346 -11.70 -11.86 14.46
N GLY A 347 -10.64 -12.04 15.25
CA GLY A 347 -9.67 -10.97 15.58
C GLY A 347 -8.86 -10.55 14.37
N ARG A 348 -8.42 -9.30 14.33
CA ARG A 348 -7.79 -8.69 13.15
C ARG A 348 -6.29 -8.52 13.29
N VAL A 349 -5.58 -8.77 12.19
CA VAL A 349 -4.18 -8.37 12.01
C VAL A 349 -4.11 -7.29 10.94
N ILE A 350 -3.44 -6.16 11.22
CA ILE A 350 -3.35 -5.01 10.32
C ILE A 350 -1.89 -4.56 10.24
N MET A 351 -1.30 -4.71 9.07
CA MET A 351 0.07 -4.27 8.76
C MET A 351 -0.01 -3.02 7.89
N THR A 352 0.54 -1.90 8.35
CA THR A 352 0.65 -0.65 7.57
C THR A 352 2.11 -0.29 7.36
N PHE A 353 2.45 0.20 6.18
CA PHE A 353 3.80 0.60 5.82
C PHE A 353 3.81 1.67 4.73
N SER A 354 4.99 2.18 4.41
CA SER A 354 5.19 3.24 3.44
C SER A 354 6.41 2.93 2.57
N ASN A 355 6.86 3.92 1.80
CA ASN A 355 8.15 3.92 1.11
C ASN A 355 9.32 4.40 2.00
N ARG A 356 9.10 4.49 3.33
CA ARG A 356 10.09 4.92 4.33
C ARG A 356 10.50 3.73 5.19
N TRP A 357 11.78 3.45 5.27
CA TRP A 357 12.37 2.42 6.14
C TRP A 357 13.82 2.74 6.47
N PHE A 358 14.39 2.04 7.44
CA PHE A 358 15.83 2.08 7.73
C PHE A 358 16.58 1.12 6.81
N PRO A 359 17.30 1.60 5.78
CA PRO A 359 17.94 0.73 4.78
C PRO A 359 18.81 -0.39 5.37
N PRO A 360 19.63 -0.16 6.43
CA PRO A 360 20.47 -1.22 6.97
C PRO A 360 19.71 -2.39 7.61
N LYS A 361 18.50 -2.10 8.15
CA LYS A 361 17.69 -3.08 8.90
C LYS A 361 16.57 -3.70 8.09
N ALA A 362 16.17 -3.10 6.98
CA ALA A 362 15.16 -3.68 6.09
C ALA A 362 15.69 -4.98 5.45
N ILE A 363 14.85 -6.00 5.41
CA ILE A 363 15.17 -7.27 4.75
C ILE A 363 15.44 -7.06 3.26
N ARG A 364 16.32 -7.89 2.69
CA ARG A 364 16.78 -7.74 1.30
C ARG A 364 15.65 -7.69 0.30
N ILE A 365 14.71 -8.61 0.41
CA ILE A 365 13.57 -8.68 -0.52
C ILE A 365 12.76 -7.39 -0.52
N TRP A 366 12.56 -6.74 0.64
CA TRP A 366 11.81 -5.48 0.73
C TRP A 366 12.39 -4.37 -0.14
N LYS A 367 13.71 -4.28 -0.19
CA LYS A 367 14.45 -3.29 -0.98
C LYS A 367 14.40 -3.57 -2.49
N GLU A 368 14.18 -4.82 -2.86
CA GLU A 368 14.15 -5.28 -4.25
C GLU A 368 12.78 -5.20 -4.90
N LEU A 369 11.71 -5.07 -4.09
CA LEU A 369 10.32 -5.10 -4.54
C LEU A 369 9.81 -3.71 -4.93
N HIS A 370 8.96 -3.67 -5.96
CA HIS A 370 8.06 -2.54 -6.18
C HIS A 370 7.10 -2.39 -4.98
N GLU A 371 6.63 -1.18 -4.73
CA GLU A 371 5.79 -0.87 -3.55
C GLU A 371 4.54 -1.77 -3.47
N PHE A 372 3.90 -2.03 -4.60
CA PHE A 372 2.74 -2.93 -4.65
C PHE A 372 3.12 -4.40 -4.47
N GLU A 373 4.30 -4.82 -4.91
CA GLU A 373 4.79 -6.18 -4.61
C GLU A 373 5.06 -6.37 -3.12
N ARG A 374 5.42 -5.30 -2.36
CA ARG A 374 5.55 -5.38 -0.90
C ARG A 374 4.21 -5.70 -0.23
N MET A 375 3.09 -5.17 -0.74
CA MET A 375 1.77 -5.63 -0.27
C MET A 375 1.56 -7.11 -0.59
N GLY A 376 1.97 -7.57 -1.77
CA GLY A 376 1.95 -8.99 -2.15
C GLY A 376 2.78 -9.86 -1.21
N LEU A 377 3.98 -9.42 -0.82
CA LEU A 377 4.84 -10.11 0.14
C LEU A 377 4.15 -10.25 1.52
N VAL A 378 3.57 -9.16 2.05
CA VAL A 378 2.87 -9.19 3.34
C VAL A 378 1.60 -10.05 3.24
N LEU A 379 0.89 -9.99 2.10
CA LEU A 379 -0.26 -10.86 1.84
C LEU A 379 0.15 -12.35 1.84
N GLU A 380 1.32 -12.68 1.29
CA GLU A 380 1.85 -14.05 1.32
C GLU A 380 2.15 -14.54 2.75
N TYR A 381 2.57 -13.69 3.68
CA TYR A 381 2.73 -14.08 5.09
C TYR A 381 1.39 -14.54 5.70
N LEU A 382 0.30 -13.82 5.40
CA LEU A 382 -1.04 -14.19 5.86
C LEU A 382 -1.55 -15.47 5.16
N LEU A 383 -1.40 -15.56 3.84
CA LEU A 383 -1.85 -16.71 3.06
C LEU A 383 -1.14 -18.00 3.46
N GLN A 384 0.18 -17.96 3.65
CA GLN A 384 0.98 -19.14 3.98
C GLN A 384 0.75 -19.60 5.42
N SER A 385 0.37 -18.72 6.34
CA SER A 385 -0.04 -19.12 7.68
C SER A 385 -1.28 -20.01 7.66
N GLY A 386 -2.13 -19.90 6.62
CA GLY A 386 -3.39 -20.61 6.51
C GLY A 386 -4.47 -20.21 7.53
N ALA A 387 -4.14 -19.32 8.47
CA ALA A 387 -4.95 -18.98 9.63
C ALA A 387 -5.88 -17.78 9.43
N PHE A 388 -5.74 -17.04 8.34
CA PHE A 388 -6.49 -15.82 8.09
C PHE A 388 -7.43 -15.93 6.90
N GLU A 389 -8.50 -15.16 6.94
CA GLU A 389 -9.51 -15.01 5.89
C GLU A 389 -9.92 -13.53 5.76
N ASN A 390 -10.83 -13.21 4.83
CA ASN A 390 -11.26 -11.83 4.56
C ASN A 390 -10.06 -10.90 4.38
N LEU A 391 -9.14 -11.31 3.50
CA LEU A 391 -7.90 -10.57 3.28
C LEU A 391 -8.16 -9.33 2.43
N HIS A 392 -7.48 -8.25 2.78
CA HIS A 392 -7.61 -6.96 2.10
C HIS A 392 -6.23 -6.33 1.88
N THR A 393 -6.12 -5.53 0.81
CA THR A 393 -5.03 -4.58 0.63
C THR A 393 -5.57 -3.18 0.40
N PHE A 394 -4.83 -2.18 0.82
CA PHE A 394 -5.14 -0.78 0.61
C PHE A 394 -3.88 0.00 0.23
N SER A 395 -4.03 0.93 -0.72
CA SER A 395 -3.00 1.93 -0.99
C SER A 395 -3.60 3.34 -1.09
N MET A 396 -2.88 4.35 -0.57
CA MET A 396 -3.17 5.77 -0.76
C MET A 396 -1.91 6.48 -1.23
N ARG A 397 -2.01 7.17 -2.37
CA ARG A 397 -0.90 7.87 -3.03
C ARG A 397 -1.35 9.24 -3.55
N GLY A 398 -0.40 10.09 -3.92
CA GLY A 398 -0.68 11.36 -4.60
C GLY A 398 -1.16 12.50 -3.69
N LEU A 399 -1.31 12.28 -2.39
CA LEU A 399 -1.62 13.37 -1.45
C LEU A 399 -0.51 14.43 -1.47
N PRO A 400 -0.83 15.73 -1.38
CA PRO A 400 0.18 16.77 -1.32
C PRO A 400 0.96 16.68 0.00
N ARG A 401 2.27 16.96 -0.05
CA ARG A 401 3.09 17.00 1.16
C ARG A 401 2.69 18.18 2.04
N PRO A 402 2.53 17.98 3.36
CA PRO A 402 2.21 19.06 4.28
C PRO A 402 3.28 20.17 4.26
N GLU A 403 2.86 21.43 4.36
CA GLU A 403 3.78 22.57 4.44
C GLU A 403 4.66 22.53 5.70
N THR A 404 4.18 21.87 6.76
CA THR A 404 4.89 21.63 8.03
C THR A 404 5.98 20.58 7.93
N ASP A 405 5.98 19.75 6.87
CA ASP A 405 6.95 18.67 6.72
C ASP A 405 8.33 19.20 6.29
N LYS A 406 9.38 18.66 6.89
CA LYS A 406 10.77 19.04 6.62
C LYS A 406 11.24 18.86 5.18
N TYR A 407 10.55 18.04 4.40
CA TYR A 407 10.81 17.80 2.97
C TYR A 407 9.88 18.59 2.06
N TYR A 408 9.03 19.48 2.61
CA TYR A 408 8.20 20.37 1.81
C TYR A 408 9.08 21.18 0.83
N GLY A 409 8.63 21.26 -0.42
CA GLY A 409 9.40 21.90 -1.50
C GLY A 409 10.51 21.04 -2.12
N GLN A 410 10.89 19.92 -1.49
CA GLN A 410 11.82 18.94 -2.05
C GLN A 410 11.09 17.72 -2.64
N GLN A 411 10.00 17.32 -2.00
CA GLN A 411 9.13 16.23 -2.43
C GLN A 411 7.71 16.78 -2.62
N LEU A 412 7.11 16.50 -3.78
CA LEU A 412 5.77 17.01 -4.12
C LEU A 412 4.67 16.31 -3.32
N TYR A 413 4.83 15.00 -3.12
CA TYR A 413 3.80 14.15 -2.53
C TYR A 413 4.17 13.74 -1.12
N SER A 414 3.12 13.56 -0.31
CA SER A 414 3.14 12.90 0.98
C SER A 414 3.70 11.48 0.87
N ASP A 415 4.19 10.93 1.96
CA ASP A 415 4.59 9.54 2.01
C ASP A 415 3.38 8.65 1.69
N PRO A 416 3.46 7.73 0.73
CA PRO A 416 2.34 6.85 0.40
C PRO A 416 2.07 5.88 1.56
N VAL A 417 0.82 5.46 1.69
CA VAL A 417 0.42 4.46 2.68
C VAL A 417 -0.02 3.20 1.99
N TYR A 418 0.49 2.09 2.46
CA TYR A 418 0.12 0.74 2.06
C TYR A 418 -0.33 -0.04 3.28
N ALA A 419 -1.37 -0.85 3.14
CA ALA A 419 -1.84 -1.71 4.21
C ALA A 419 -2.27 -3.08 3.70
N VAL A 420 -2.10 -4.08 4.56
CA VAL A 420 -2.60 -5.43 4.37
C VAL A 420 -3.21 -5.90 5.67
N TRP A 421 -4.44 -6.42 5.63
CA TRP A 421 -5.09 -6.95 6.82
C TRP A 421 -5.95 -8.17 6.53
N GLY A 422 -6.27 -8.90 7.59
CA GLY A 422 -7.15 -10.04 7.54
C GLY A 422 -7.74 -10.36 8.91
N GLU A 423 -8.70 -11.27 8.93
CA GLU A 423 -9.37 -11.75 10.11
C GLU A 423 -8.91 -13.18 10.42
N LYS A 424 -8.66 -13.48 11.70
CA LYS A 424 -8.39 -14.84 12.15
C LYS A 424 -9.59 -15.74 11.89
N LYS A 425 -9.39 -16.87 11.23
CA LYS A 425 -10.42 -17.91 11.06
C LYS A 425 -10.97 -18.42 12.39
N ASN A 426 -12.22 -18.87 12.36
CA ASN A 426 -12.89 -19.50 13.50
C ASN A 426 -12.25 -20.82 13.90
#